data_55cc6adafcbe136541d4188b38c8e5e6
#
_entry.id   55cc6adafcbe136541d4188b38c8e5e6
#
_cell.length_a   1.000
_cell.length_b   1.000
_cell.length_c   1.000
_cell.angle_alpha   90.00
_cell.angle_beta   90.00
_cell.angle_gamma   90.00
#
_symmetry.space_group_name_H-M   'P 1'
#
loop_
_entity.id
_entity.type
_entity.pdbx_description
1 polymer ?
#
loop_
_entity_poly.entity_id
_entity_poly.type
_entity_poly.pdbx_seq_one_letter_code
_entity_poly.pdbx_strand_id
1 'polypeptide(L)'
;MKLQTFATSALLLAMVSGGAFAKVSTQEAAKLGGSLTAIGAESNANKSGTIPSYKGGLKADENANPLANIFANEKPLFTITSANLAQYKDKLTDGQIALFEKYPDSYKMPVYKTHRTAAYPQDVYNKAKSNATTAELVDGGNGMINFNETIPFAIPKSGIEVIWNHVSRYRGGSIERNAAQIPVQRNGEYMAIKVRSQLTAPQYLKDGYSAQADDNVLFYYTQAIKSPARLTGNVLLVHETIDQVNQPRM
;
A
#
# COMPACT_ATOMS: atom_id res chain seq x y z
N MET A 1 11.93 -71.14 28.40
CA MET A 1 11.09 -70.25 27.54
C MET A 1 11.30 -68.82 28.00
N LYS A 2 12.02 -68.02 27.26
CA LYS A 2 12.20 -66.56 27.52
C LYS A 2 11.66 -65.81 26.32
N LEU A 3 10.60 -65.06 26.51
CA LEU A 3 10.04 -64.16 25.53
C LEU A 3 10.94 -62.95 25.42
N GLN A 4 11.43 -62.67 24.23
CA GLN A 4 12.11 -61.42 23.90
C GLN A 4 11.05 -60.44 23.40
N THR A 5 10.89 -59.34 24.12
CA THR A 5 10.07 -58.21 23.76
C THR A 5 10.86 -57.29 22.83
N PHE A 6 10.49 -57.15 21.56
CA PHE A 6 11.05 -56.16 20.65
C PHE A 6 10.36 -54.79 20.92
N ALA A 7 11.13 -53.86 21.44
CA ALA A 7 10.72 -52.48 21.53
C ALA A 7 10.96 -51.78 20.21
N THR A 8 9.89 -51.49 19.48
CA THR A 8 9.92 -50.70 18.26
C THR A 8 9.95 -49.22 18.66
N SER A 9 11.14 -48.60 18.59
CA SER A 9 11.31 -47.16 18.72
C SER A 9 10.80 -46.47 17.45
N ALA A 10 9.60 -45.92 17.53
CA ALA A 10 9.09 -45.01 16.50
C ALA A 10 9.84 -43.68 16.61
N LEU A 11 10.74 -43.43 15.68
CA LEU A 11 11.42 -42.16 15.49
C LEU A 11 10.42 -41.19 14.86
N LEU A 12 9.77 -40.32 15.70
CA LEU A 12 9.01 -39.17 15.20
C LEU A 12 10.04 -38.19 14.62
N LEU A 13 10.19 -38.22 13.30
CA LEU A 13 10.81 -37.11 12.57
C LEU A 13 9.83 -35.92 12.64
N ALA A 14 10.05 -35.01 13.57
CA ALA A 14 9.45 -33.70 13.52
C ALA A 14 10.01 -32.98 12.29
N MET A 15 9.28 -33.03 11.18
CA MET A 15 9.51 -32.11 10.08
C MET A 15 9.20 -30.70 10.60
N VAL A 16 10.27 -29.99 10.97
CA VAL A 16 10.23 -28.54 11.03
C VAL A 16 10.08 -28.07 9.59
N SER A 17 8.85 -28.03 9.12
CA SER A 17 8.49 -27.32 7.91
C SER A 17 8.74 -25.84 8.20
N GLY A 18 9.95 -25.37 7.91
CA GLY A 18 10.17 -23.94 7.67
C GLY A 18 9.05 -23.51 6.74
N GLY A 19 8.21 -22.58 7.18
CA GLY A 19 7.04 -22.15 6.42
C GLY A 19 7.47 -21.60 5.07
N ALA A 20 7.52 -22.47 4.06
CA ALA A 20 7.49 -22.05 2.69
C ALA A 20 6.13 -21.35 2.52
N PHE A 21 6.14 -20.02 2.46
CA PHE A 21 4.95 -19.26 2.12
C PHE A 21 4.48 -19.75 0.76
N ALA A 22 3.39 -20.53 0.77
CA ALA A 22 2.91 -21.18 -0.44
C ALA A 22 2.47 -20.10 -1.42
N LYS A 23 3.02 -20.11 -2.62
CA LYS A 23 2.59 -19.27 -3.75
C LYS A 23 1.08 -19.40 -3.95
N VAL A 24 0.47 -18.34 -4.45
CA VAL A 24 -0.93 -18.39 -4.87
C VAL A 24 -1.05 -19.39 -6.04
N SER A 25 -2.00 -20.30 -5.95
CA SER A 25 -2.27 -21.26 -7.03
C SER A 25 -2.79 -20.53 -8.28
N THR A 26 -2.57 -21.13 -9.45
CA THR A 26 -3.13 -20.60 -10.71
C THR A 26 -4.65 -20.44 -10.64
N GLN A 27 -5.32 -21.34 -9.93
CA GLN A 27 -6.78 -21.29 -9.74
C GLN A 27 -7.20 -20.09 -8.85
N GLU A 28 -6.44 -19.76 -7.81
CA GLU A 28 -6.70 -18.57 -7.00
C GLU A 28 -6.38 -17.30 -7.78
N ALA A 29 -5.24 -17.26 -8.51
CA ALA A 29 -4.85 -16.13 -9.34
C ALA A 29 -5.87 -15.83 -10.47
N ALA A 30 -6.59 -16.86 -10.96
CA ALA A 30 -7.64 -16.71 -11.96
C ALA A 30 -8.84 -15.86 -11.45
N LYS A 31 -8.98 -15.65 -10.14
CA LYS A 31 -10.01 -14.76 -9.57
C LYS A 31 -9.72 -13.29 -9.85
N LEU A 32 -8.45 -12.92 -10.12
CA LEU A 32 -8.04 -11.55 -10.40
C LEU A 32 -8.59 -11.04 -11.73
N GLY A 33 -9.30 -9.93 -11.69
CA GLY A 33 -10.06 -9.38 -12.81
C GLY A 33 -11.47 -9.93 -12.96
N GLY A 34 -11.89 -10.83 -12.06
CA GLY A 34 -13.23 -11.40 -11.98
C GLY A 34 -13.90 -11.10 -10.63
N SER A 35 -13.99 -12.09 -9.75
CA SER A 35 -14.52 -11.93 -8.39
C SER A 35 -13.65 -11.02 -7.51
N LEU A 36 -12.36 -10.97 -7.80
CA LEU A 36 -11.43 -9.97 -7.28
C LEU A 36 -11.09 -8.95 -8.37
N THR A 37 -10.82 -7.69 -7.97
CA THR A 37 -10.21 -6.72 -8.88
C THR A 37 -8.83 -7.22 -9.31
N ALA A 38 -8.25 -6.65 -10.35
CA ALA A 38 -6.93 -7.06 -10.83
C ALA A 38 -5.81 -6.91 -9.79
N ILE A 39 -6.04 -6.17 -8.70
CA ILE A 39 -5.12 -5.95 -7.58
C ILE A 39 -5.60 -6.57 -6.26
N GLY A 40 -6.55 -7.50 -6.32
CA GLY A 40 -6.92 -8.37 -5.22
C GLY A 40 -8.04 -7.91 -4.28
N ALA A 41 -8.64 -6.73 -4.50
CA ALA A 41 -9.81 -6.32 -3.72
C ALA A 41 -11.07 -7.05 -4.21
N GLU A 42 -12.07 -7.27 -3.35
CA GLU A 42 -13.37 -7.80 -3.76
C GLU A 42 -14.04 -6.91 -4.81
N SER A 43 -14.49 -7.48 -5.92
CA SER A 43 -15.15 -6.74 -7.01
C SER A 43 -16.60 -6.38 -6.68
N ASN A 44 -17.29 -7.23 -5.93
CA ASN A 44 -18.71 -7.06 -5.60
C ASN A 44 -18.93 -5.97 -4.55
N ALA A 45 -20.17 -5.48 -4.47
CA ALA A 45 -20.61 -4.65 -3.37
C ALA A 45 -20.62 -5.45 -2.06
N ASN A 46 -20.43 -4.76 -0.93
CA ASN A 46 -20.60 -5.40 0.37
C ASN A 46 -22.08 -5.65 0.70
N LYS A 47 -22.35 -6.55 1.66
CA LYS A 47 -23.73 -6.97 2.02
C LYS A 47 -24.60 -5.81 2.49
N SER A 48 -24.02 -4.80 3.13
CA SER A 48 -24.76 -3.63 3.63
C SER A 48 -25.03 -2.56 2.57
N GLY A 49 -24.50 -2.70 1.35
CA GLY A 49 -24.63 -1.71 0.28
C GLY A 49 -23.84 -0.42 0.50
N THR A 50 -23.03 -0.34 1.57
CA THR A 50 -22.23 0.86 1.88
C THR A 50 -20.98 0.98 1.01
N ILE A 51 -20.50 -0.14 0.47
CA ILE A 51 -19.40 -0.18 -0.51
C ILE A 51 -19.97 -0.72 -1.83
N PRO A 52 -20.00 0.08 -2.90
CA PRO A 52 -20.54 -0.35 -4.19
C PRO A 52 -19.63 -1.36 -4.89
N SER A 53 -20.15 -2.09 -5.88
CA SER A 53 -19.33 -2.92 -6.75
C SER A 53 -18.31 -2.07 -7.52
N TYR A 54 -17.13 -2.63 -7.74
CA TYR A 54 -16.08 -2.00 -8.56
C TYR A 54 -16.50 -1.98 -10.05
N LYS A 55 -16.37 -0.82 -10.69
CA LYS A 55 -16.75 -0.61 -12.11
C LYS A 55 -15.56 -0.17 -12.98
N GLY A 56 -14.33 -0.49 -12.56
CA GLY A 56 -13.12 -0.13 -13.29
C GLY A 56 -12.44 1.15 -12.84
N GLY A 57 -12.99 1.85 -11.85
CA GLY A 57 -12.45 3.12 -11.37
C GLY A 57 -12.73 4.30 -12.29
N LEU A 58 -11.95 5.37 -12.14
CA LEU A 58 -12.00 6.53 -13.03
C LEU A 58 -11.27 6.23 -14.34
N LYS A 59 -11.81 6.71 -15.44
CA LYS A 59 -11.10 6.67 -16.73
C LYS A 59 -9.95 7.67 -16.70
N ALA A 60 -8.83 7.28 -17.30
CA ALA A 60 -7.72 8.19 -17.51
C ALA A 60 -8.16 9.37 -18.40
N ASP A 61 -7.79 10.56 -17.99
CA ASP A 61 -7.97 11.80 -18.76
C ASP A 61 -6.71 12.63 -18.59
N GLU A 62 -5.95 12.76 -19.67
CA GLU A 62 -4.68 13.49 -19.67
C GLU A 62 -4.85 15.00 -19.44
N ASN A 63 -6.06 15.52 -19.69
CA ASN A 63 -6.40 16.93 -19.47
C ASN A 63 -7.02 17.19 -18.09
N ALA A 64 -7.26 16.15 -17.29
CA ALA A 64 -7.84 16.32 -15.97
C ALA A 64 -6.88 17.10 -15.05
N ASN A 65 -7.44 18.07 -14.33
CA ASN A 65 -6.69 18.70 -13.25
C ASN A 65 -6.55 17.70 -12.08
N PRO A 66 -5.34 17.20 -11.77
CA PRO A 66 -5.14 16.22 -10.71
C PRO A 66 -5.49 16.74 -9.30
N LEU A 67 -5.62 18.05 -9.14
CA LEU A 67 -6.01 18.71 -7.89
C LEU A 67 -7.50 19.02 -7.81
N ALA A 68 -8.27 18.75 -8.87
CA ALA A 68 -9.71 19.00 -8.86
C ALA A 68 -10.43 18.02 -7.91
N ASN A 69 -11.29 18.56 -7.07
CA ASN A 69 -12.24 17.73 -6.33
C ASN A 69 -13.43 17.38 -7.22
N ILE A 70 -13.39 16.20 -7.85
CA ILE A 70 -14.46 15.72 -8.73
C ILE A 70 -15.79 15.46 -7.99
N PHE A 71 -15.78 15.44 -6.67
CA PHE A 71 -16.96 15.28 -5.79
C PHE A 71 -17.33 16.56 -5.06
N ALA A 72 -16.87 17.75 -5.52
CA ALA A 72 -17.10 19.03 -4.86
C ALA A 72 -18.59 19.35 -4.60
N ASN A 73 -19.47 18.87 -5.46
CA ASN A 73 -20.92 19.10 -5.37
C ASN A 73 -21.66 18.01 -4.59
N GLU A 74 -20.96 16.98 -4.11
CA GLU A 74 -21.57 15.91 -3.35
C GLU A 74 -21.94 16.37 -1.94
N LYS A 75 -23.16 16.08 -1.52
CA LYS A 75 -23.62 16.35 -0.15
C LYS A 75 -23.34 15.16 0.74
N PRO A 76 -22.95 15.36 2.01
CA PRO A 76 -22.83 14.28 2.95
C PRO A 76 -24.17 13.57 3.16
N LEU A 77 -24.14 12.27 3.36
CA LEU A 77 -25.29 11.47 3.75
C LEU A 77 -25.81 11.89 5.14
N PHE A 78 -24.88 12.15 6.05
CA PHE A 78 -25.11 12.69 7.39
C PHE A 78 -23.80 13.25 7.94
N THR A 79 -23.90 13.97 9.06
CA THR A 79 -22.71 14.49 9.76
C THR A 79 -22.72 14.02 11.20
N ILE A 80 -21.63 13.43 11.67
CA ILE A 80 -21.42 13.09 13.06
C ILE A 80 -20.89 14.33 13.79
N THR A 81 -21.47 14.60 14.95
CA THR A 81 -21.10 15.68 15.87
C THR A 81 -21.09 15.13 17.29
N SER A 82 -20.63 15.91 18.28
CA SER A 82 -20.72 15.52 19.70
C SER A 82 -22.15 15.20 20.13
N ALA A 83 -23.15 15.88 19.58
CA ALA A 83 -24.55 15.70 19.93
C ALA A 83 -25.13 14.32 19.53
N ASN A 84 -24.66 13.73 18.45
CA ASN A 84 -25.13 12.43 17.96
C ASN A 84 -24.06 11.33 18.03
N LEU A 85 -22.92 11.60 18.66
CA LEU A 85 -21.78 10.68 18.76
C LEU A 85 -22.19 9.29 19.27
N ALA A 86 -23.07 9.23 20.26
CA ALA A 86 -23.50 7.97 20.89
C ALA A 86 -24.09 6.97 19.88
N GLN A 87 -24.69 7.44 18.78
CA GLN A 87 -25.29 6.60 17.75
C GLN A 87 -24.25 5.92 16.83
N TYR A 88 -23.00 6.37 16.87
CA TYR A 88 -21.95 5.95 15.93
C TYR A 88 -20.68 5.43 16.62
N LYS A 89 -20.64 5.36 17.95
CA LYS A 89 -19.44 4.95 18.72
C LYS A 89 -18.88 3.60 18.28
N ASP A 90 -19.73 2.65 17.96
CA ASP A 90 -19.37 1.31 17.47
C ASP A 90 -18.68 1.30 16.09
N LYS A 91 -18.71 2.41 15.38
CA LYS A 91 -18.13 2.59 14.04
C LYS A 91 -16.93 3.53 14.01
N LEU A 92 -16.53 4.03 15.16
CA LEU A 92 -15.46 5.00 15.31
C LEU A 92 -14.28 4.41 16.07
N THR A 93 -13.08 4.88 15.76
CA THR A 93 -11.90 4.58 16.58
C THR A 93 -11.88 5.41 17.87
N ASP A 94 -11.15 4.94 18.89
CA ASP A 94 -10.99 5.68 20.14
C ASP A 94 -10.44 7.09 19.92
N GLY A 95 -9.52 7.27 18.97
CA GLY A 95 -8.97 8.58 18.62
C GLY A 95 -10.03 9.53 18.01
N GLN A 96 -10.94 9.01 17.19
CA GLN A 96 -12.05 9.80 16.64
C GLN A 96 -13.03 10.19 17.74
N ILE A 97 -13.36 9.27 18.64
CA ILE A 97 -14.22 9.55 19.80
C ILE A 97 -13.61 10.65 20.66
N ALA A 98 -12.32 10.53 21.00
CA ALA A 98 -11.59 11.53 21.78
C ALA A 98 -11.58 12.92 21.12
N LEU A 99 -11.58 13.02 19.78
CA LEU A 99 -11.69 14.31 19.09
C LEU A 99 -13.05 14.96 19.28
N PHE A 100 -14.15 14.22 19.23
CA PHE A 100 -15.48 14.74 19.53
C PHE A 100 -15.62 15.19 20.98
N GLU A 101 -15.04 14.44 21.93
CA GLU A 101 -15.08 14.77 23.36
C GLU A 101 -14.21 16.02 23.66
N LYS A 102 -13.05 16.15 23.00
CA LYS A 102 -12.13 17.27 23.23
C LYS A 102 -12.56 18.57 22.55
N TYR A 103 -13.23 18.46 21.40
CA TYR A 103 -13.64 19.60 20.58
C TYR A 103 -15.13 19.56 20.22
N PRO A 104 -16.04 19.55 21.24
CA PRO A 104 -17.46 19.26 21.02
C PRO A 104 -18.16 20.29 20.11
N ASP A 105 -17.73 21.53 20.13
CA ASP A 105 -18.38 22.61 19.38
C ASP A 105 -17.85 22.78 17.95
N SER A 106 -16.62 22.34 17.70
CA SER A 106 -15.94 22.62 16.42
C SER A 106 -15.69 21.37 15.58
N TYR A 107 -15.43 20.20 16.21
CA TYR A 107 -15.15 19.00 15.47
C TYR A 107 -16.43 18.34 14.94
N LYS A 108 -16.43 18.06 13.64
CA LYS A 108 -17.53 17.39 12.95
C LYS A 108 -16.97 16.47 11.87
N MET A 109 -17.64 15.36 11.63
CA MET A 109 -17.27 14.37 10.62
C MET A 109 -18.42 14.20 9.63
N PRO A 110 -18.40 14.86 8.47
CA PRO A 110 -19.34 14.61 7.39
C PRO A 110 -19.06 13.24 6.76
N VAL A 111 -20.08 12.42 6.59
CA VAL A 111 -19.99 11.08 6.00
C VAL A 111 -20.59 11.11 4.61
N TYR A 112 -19.81 10.73 3.62
CA TYR A 112 -20.18 10.71 2.21
C TYR A 112 -20.39 9.30 1.70
N LYS A 113 -21.00 9.18 0.53
CA LYS A 113 -21.09 7.92 -0.20
C LYS A 113 -19.70 7.41 -0.56
N THR A 114 -19.50 6.10 -0.43
CA THR A 114 -18.24 5.48 -0.82
C THR A 114 -18.11 5.42 -2.34
N HIS A 115 -16.98 5.88 -2.85
CA HIS A 115 -16.59 5.78 -4.25
C HIS A 115 -15.40 4.83 -4.41
N ARG A 116 -15.37 4.09 -5.51
CA ARG A 116 -14.27 3.18 -5.87
C ARG A 116 -13.60 3.70 -7.13
N THR A 117 -12.75 4.71 -6.97
CA THR A 117 -12.17 5.49 -8.06
C THR A 117 -10.81 4.97 -8.54
N ALA A 118 -10.15 4.11 -7.76
CA ALA A 118 -8.81 3.61 -8.10
C ALA A 118 -8.83 2.87 -9.44
N ALA A 119 -7.94 3.29 -10.34
CA ALA A 119 -7.70 2.65 -11.61
C ALA A 119 -6.21 2.74 -11.95
N TYR A 120 -5.68 1.72 -12.60
CA TYR A 120 -4.29 1.66 -13.07
C TYR A 120 -4.25 1.35 -14.56
N PRO A 121 -3.13 1.67 -15.25
CA PRO A 121 -2.91 1.20 -16.62
C PRO A 121 -3.00 -0.31 -16.73
N GLN A 122 -3.40 -0.81 -17.90
CA GLN A 122 -3.64 -2.24 -18.11
C GLN A 122 -2.37 -3.09 -17.95
N ASP A 123 -1.20 -2.56 -18.32
CA ASP A 123 0.08 -3.23 -18.11
C ASP A 123 0.39 -3.45 -16.62
N VAL A 124 0.04 -2.50 -15.77
CA VAL A 124 0.16 -2.62 -14.30
C VAL A 124 -0.73 -3.74 -13.76
N TYR A 125 -1.96 -3.86 -14.27
CA TYR A 125 -2.85 -4.97 -13.91
C TYR A 125 -2.31 -6.32 -14.36
N ASN A 126 -1.73 -6.39 -15.57
CA ASN A 126 -1.12 -7.60 -16.10
C ASN A 126 0.09 -8.03 -15.25
N LYS A 127 0.94 -7.07 -14.85
CA LYS A 127 2.07 -7.29 -13.95
C LYS A 127 1.61 -7.80 -12.57
N ALA A 128 0.58 -7.19 -11.97
CA ALA A 128 0.03 -7.63 -10.69
C ALA A 128 -0.52 -9.07 -10.74
N LYS A 129 -1.16 -9.44 -11.84
CA LYS A 129 -1.66 -10.79 -12.06
C LYS A 129 -0.52 -11.80 -12.22
N SER A 130 0.55 -11.47 -12.94
CA SER A 130 1.75 -12.29 -13.05
C SER A 130 2.41 -12.47 -11.69
N ASN A 131 2.64 -11.39 -10.96
CA ASN A 131 3.26 -11.39 -9.65
C ASN A 131 2.57 -12.33 -8.66
N ALA A 132 1.23 -12.41 -8.71
CA ALA A 132 0.46 -13.25 -7.80
C ALA A 132 0.94 -14.73 -7.77
N THR A 133 1.52 -15.21 -8.87
CA THR A 133 2.03 -16.58 -8.99
C THR A 133 3.56 -16.67 -8.98
N THR A 134 4.28 -15.56 -9.16
CA THR A 134 5.74 -15.58 -9.30
C THR A 134 6.46 -14.94 -8.11
N ALA A 135 5.89 -13.89 -7.50
CA ALA A 135 6.53 -13.20 -6.39
C ALA A 135 6.72 -14.09 -5.17
N GLU A 136 7.88 -13.98 -4.56
CA GLU A 136 8.28 -14.77 -3.40
C GLU A 136 8.93 -13.89 -2.35
N LEU A 137 8.62 -14.16 -1.08
CA LEU A 137 9.36 -13.60 0.05
C LEU A 137 10.68 -14.39 0.24
N VAL A 138 11.74 -13.68 0.58
CA VAL A 138 13.03 -14.25 0.96
C VAL A 138 13.47 -13.72 2.32
N ASP A 139 14.46 -14.33 2.93
CA ASP A 139 15.07 -13.92 4.20
C ASP A 139 14.06 -13.68 5.33
N GLY A 140 13.12 -14.61 5.49
CA GLY A 140 12.08 -14.51 6.53
C GLY A 140 11.10 -13.37 6.31
N GLY A 141 11.01 -12.84 5.08
CA GLY A 141 10.14 -11.72 4.69
C GLY A 141 10.85 -10.37 4.62
N ASN A 142 12.17 -10.32 4.82
CA ASN A 142 12.96 -9.09 4.72
C ASN A 142 13.20 -8.64 3.28
N GLY A 143 13.00 -9.52 2.30
CA GLY A 143 13.14 -9.24 0.88
C GLY A 143 12.08 -9.95 0.05
N MET A 144 12.07 -9.67 -1.24
CA MET A 144 11.24 -10.36 -2.22
C MET A 144 11.95 -10.46 -3.57
N ILE A 145 11.62 -11.50 -4.32
CA ILE A 145 12.18 -11.80 -5.64
C ILE A 145 11.06 -12.17 -6.64
N ASN A 146 11.41 -12.28 -7.91
CA ASN A 146 10.53 -12.75 -9.00
C ASN A 146 9.23 -11.92 -9.15
N PHE A 147 9.32 -10.60 -8.98
CA PHE A 147 8.19 -9.69 -9.12
C PHE A 147 8.46 -8.60 -10.16
N ASN A 148 7.39 -8.07 -10.73
CA ASN A 148 7.39 -6.84 -11.51
C ASN A 148 6.93 -5.67 -10.63
N GLU A 149 7.28 -4.45 -11.02
CA GLU A 149 6.99 -3.23 -10.28
C GLU A 149 5.49 -2.93 -10.27
N THR A 150 4.87 -3.32 -9.22
CA THR A 150 3.49 -3.04 -8.80
C THR A 150 3.22 -3.84 -7.53
N ILE A 151 1.96 -4.15 -7.25
CA ILE A 151 1.56 -5.01 -6.13
C ILE A 151 2.12 -6.42 -6.34
N PRO A 152 3.06 -6.90 -5.53
CA PRO A 152 3.63 -8.24 -5.70
C PRO A 152 2.68 -9.35 -5.25
N PHE A 153 1.88 -9.13 -4.22
CA PHE A 153 1.01 -10.15 -3.61
C PHE A 153 -0.46 -9.72 -3.67
N ALA A 154 -1.06 -9.76 -4.86
CA ALA A 154 -2.45 -9.35 -5.05
C ALA A 154 -3.45 -10.19 -4.22
N ILE A 155 -3.07 -11.40 -3.82
CA ILE A 155 -3.82 -12.26 -2.89
C ILE A 155 -2.87 -12.60 -1.72
N PRO A 156 -2.66 -11.68 -0.77
CA PRO A 156 -1.67 -11.86 0.29
C PRO A 156 -2.10 -12.97 1.26
N LYS A 157 -1.12 -13.76 1.72
CA LYS A 157 -1.29 -14.84 2.69
C LYS A 157 -0.78 -14.46 4.09
N SER A 158 -0.02 -13.36 4.19
CA SER A 158 0.58 -12.90 5.43
C SER A 158 0.60 -11.38 5.55
N GLY A 159 0.76 -10.88 6.78
CA GLY A 159 0.87 -9.43 7.02
C GLY A 159 2.09 -8.81 6.37
N ILE A 160 3.21 -9.54 6.27
CA ILE A 160 4.42 -9.03 5.63
C ILE A 160 4.21 -8.83 4.12
N GLU A 161 3.46 -9.70 3.45
CA GLU A 161 3.09 -9.51 2.05
C GLU A 161 2.24 -8.26 1.84
N VAL A 162 1.36 -7.92 2.79
CA VAL A 162 0.59 -6.66 2.76
C VAL A 162 1.51 -5.45 2.90
N ILE A 163 2.53 -5.52 3.74
CA ILE A 163 3.52 -4.45 3.87
C ILE A 163 4.30 -4.28 2.57
N TRP A 164 4.75 -5.36 1.95
CA TRP A 164 5.42 -5.29 0.66
C TRP A 164 4.53 -4.73 -0.44
N ASN A 165 3.24 -5.05 -0.46
CA ASN A 165 2.27 -4.41 -1.35
C ASN A 165 2.21 -2.90 -1.17
N HIS A 166 2.30 -2.41 0.08
CA HIS A 166 2.33 -0.99 0.37
C HIS A 166 3.63 -0.34 -0.13
N VAL A 167 4.78 -0.99 0.11
CA VAL A 167 6.10 -0.46 -0.26
C VAL A 167 6.25 -0.37 -1.78
N SER A 168 5.89 -1.44 -2.51
CA SER A 168 6.11 -1.57 -3.96
C SER A 168 4.91 -1.18 -4.83
N ARG A 169 3.83 -0.63 -4.23
CA ARG A 169 2.65 -0.22 -5.00
C ARG A 169 2.99 0.73 -6.15
N TYR A 170 2.31 0.59 -7.26
CA TYR A 170 2.43 1.52 -8.39
C TYR A 170 2.08 2.95 -7.98
N ARG A 171 2.95 3.89 -8.28
CA ARG A 171 2.80 5.33 -7.98
C ARG A 171 2.86 6.20 -9.23
N GLY A 172 2.89 5.62 -10.41
CA GLY A 172 3.31 6.21 -11.68
C GLY A 172 4.72 5.72 -12.03
N GLY A 173 5.12 5.82 -13.29
CA GLY A 173 6.46 5.40 -13.73
C GLY A 173 7.54 6.28 -13.09
N SER A 174 7.58 7.53 -13.53
CA SER A 174 8.39 8.59 -12.92
C SER A 174 7.48 9.72 -12.50
N ILE A 175 7.59 10.15 -11.26
CA ILE A 175 6.72 11.20 -10.71
C ILE A 175 7.53 12.35 -10.12
N GLU A 176 7.00 13.55 -10.28
CA GLU A 176 7.44 14.74 -9.58
C GLU A 176 6.31 15.27 -8.70
N ARG A 177 6.64 15.69 -7.49
CA ARG A 177 5.70 16.28 -6.56
C ARG A 177 6.24 17.58 -6.00
N ASN A 178 5.44 18.62 -6.05
CA ASN A 178 5.65 19.85 -5.29
C ASN A 178 4.64 19.87 -4.15
N ALA A 179 5.14 19.94 -2.92
CA ALA A 179 4.31 19.86 -1.72
C ALA A 179 4.79 20.84 -0.66
N ALA A 180 3.93 21.13 0.32
CA ALA A 180 4.31 21.83 1.54
C ALA A 180 3.99 20.94 2.74
N GLN A 181 4.97 20.75 3.62
CA GLN A 181 4.76 20.22 4.97
C GLN A 181 4.50 21.40 5.91
N ILE A 182 3.45 21.29 6.70
CA ILE A 182 3.02 22.37 7.59
C ILE A 182 2.94 21.83 9.01
N PRO A 183 4.07 21.80 9.76
CA PRO A 183 4.05 21.49 11.18
C PRO A 183 3.32 22.60 11.94
N VAL A 184 2.22 22.25 12.58
CA VAL A 184 1.42 23.16 13.40
C VAL A 184 1.82 23.00 14.87
N GLN A 185 2.13 24.11 15.54
CA GLN A 185 2.49 24.15 16.94
C GLN A 185 1.24 24.21 17.84
N ARG A 186 1.41 23.99 19.14
CA ARG A 186 0.28 24.04 20.10
C ARG A 186 -0.41 25.40 20.19
N ASN A 187 0.31 26.47 19.91
CA ASN A 187 -0.22 27.84 19.90
C ASN A 187 -0.90 28.21 18.56
N GLY A 188 -0.97 27.28 17.60
CA GLY A 188 -1.55 27.48 16.28
C GLY A 188 -0.59 28.08 15.24
N GLU A 189 0.63 28.47 15.63
CA GLU A 189 1.64 28.89 14.66
C GLU A 189 2.10 27.74 13.78
N TYR A 190 2.45 28.04 12.55
CA TYR A 190 2.95 27.04 11.60
C TYR A 190 4.02 27.62 10.68
N MET A 191 4.81 26.74 10.10
CA MET A 191 5.81 27.07 9.10
C MET A 191 5.64 26.14 7.88
N ALA A 192 5.49 26.71 6.69
CA ALA A 192 5.43 25.93 5.46
C ALA A 192 6.83 25.53 4.98
N ILE A 193 7.13 24.25 4.98
CA ILE A 193 8.36 23.68 4.40
C ILE A 193 8.02 23.22 2.98
N LYS A 194 8.42 23.99 1.97
CA LYS A 194 8.18 23.67 0.57
C LYS A 194 9.20 22.67 0.06
N VAL A 195 8.74 21.61 -0.57
CA VAL A 195 9.55 20.50 -1.04
C VAL A 195 9.20 20.18 -2.49
N ARG A 196 10.23 19.98 -3.32
CA ARG A 196 10.13 19.30 -4.61
C ARG A 196 10.72 17.91 -4.45
N SER A 197 9.98 16.87 -4.75
CA SER A 197 10.46 15.49 -4.72
C SER A 197 10.22 14.80 -6.06
N GLN A 198 11.13 13.90 -6.41
CA GLN A 198 11.03 13.06 -7.60
C GLN A 198 11.23 11.61 -7.16
N LEU A 199 10.49 10.71 -7.76
CA LEU A 199 10.58 9.27 -7.53
C LEU A 199 10.46 8.55 -8.87
N THR A 200 11.33 7.57 -9.08
CA THR A 200 11.26 6.66 -10.23
C THR A 200 11.74 5.27 -9.82
N ALA A 201 11.22 4.25 -10.47
CA ALA A 201 11.81 2.92 -10.40
C ALA A 201 12.80 2.74 -11.58
N PRO A 202 13.81 1.83 -11.44
CA PRO A 202 14.89 1.68 -12.43
C PRO A 202 14.42 1.53 -13.88
N GLN A 203 13.38 0.72 -14.11
CA GLN A 203 12.84 0.44 -15.44
C GLN A 203 12.20 1.64 -16.15
N TYR A 204 11.94 2.73 -15.44
CA TYR A 204 11.39 3.96 -16.00
C TYR A 204 12.46 5.05 -16.22
N LEU A 205 13.72 4.74 -15.95
CA LEU A 205 14.81 5.64 -16.26
C LEU A 205 15.00 5.74 -17.78
N LYS A 206 15.25 6.95 -18.26
CA LYS A 206 15.52 7.20 -19.67
C LYS A 206 16.86 6.59 -20.06
N ASP A 207 16.99 6.11 -21.30
CA ASP A 207 18.22 5.59 -21.90
C ASP A 207 18.69 4.21 -21.44
N GLY A 208 17.73 3.33 -21.12
CA GLY A 208 18.04 1.91 -20.95
C GLY A 208 19.04 1.68 -19.84
N TYR A 209 18.74 2.21 -18.66
CA TYR A 209 19.45 1.79 -17.48
C TYR A 209 19.53 0.26 -17.50
N SER A 210 20.74 -0.28 -17.57
CA SER A 210 20.88 -1.72 -17.75
C SER A 210 20.32 -2.38 -16.50
N ALA A 211 19.23 -3.12 -16.65
CA ALA A 211 18.56 -3.86 -15.57
C ALA A 211 19.54 -4.77 -14.82
N GLN A 212 20.67 -5.11 -15.39
CA GLN A 212 21.71 -5.93 -14.78
C GLN A 212 22.49 -5.25 -13.65
N ALA A 213 22.49 -3.92 -13.58
CA ALA A 213 23.25 -3.23 -12.53
C ALA A 213 22.50 -3.13 -11.20
N ASP A 214 21.15 -3.20 -11.20
CA ASP A 214 20.35 -2.89 -10.02
C ASP A 214 19.06 -3.72 -9.91
N ASP A 215 19.13 -5.02 -10.12
CA ASP A 215 18.01 -5.94 -9.84
C ASP A 215 17.50 -5.84 -8.39
N ASN A 216 18.27 -5.17 -7.53
CA ASN A 216 18.00 -4.99 -6.12
C ASN A 216 17.42 -3.63 -5.77
N VAL A 217 17.36 -2.68 -6.69
CA VAL A 217 16.84 -1.33 -6.41
C VAL A 217 15.34 -1.28 -6.69
N LEU A 218 14.56 -0.96 -5.67
CA LEU A 218 13.11 -0.79 -5.80
C LEU A 218 12.76 0.57 -6.40
N PHE A 219 13.41 1.63 -5.93
CA PHE A 219 13.20 2.98 -6.47
C PHE A 219 14.35 3.94 -6.12
N TYR A 220 14.43 5.01 -6.89
CA TYR A 220 15.21 6.20 -6.60
C TYR A 220 14.29 7.33 -6.14
N TYR A 221 14.69 8.03 -5.11
CA TYR A 221 13.95 9.18 -4.59
C TYR A 221 14.88 10.36 -4.40
N THR A 222 14.50 11.53 -4.92
CA THR A 222 15.19 12.78 -4.64
C THR A 222 14.25 13.75 -3.96
N GLN A 223 14.78 14.56 -3.07
CA GLN A 223 14.06 15.63 -2.40
C GLN A 223 14.89 16.89 -2.39
N ALA A 224 14.30 18.00 -2.79
CA ALA A 224 14.89 19.32 -2.66
C ALA A 224 13.99 20.20 -1.79
N ILE A 225 14.49 20.63 -0.64
CA ILE A 225 13.80 21.62 0.18
C ILE A 225 14.03 23.01 -0.43
N LYS A 226 12.95 23.68 -0.79
CA LYS A 226 12.93 24.96 -1.50
C LYS A 226 12.68 26.15 -0.55
N SER A 227 12.11 25.93 0.60
CA SER A 227 11.78 26.97 1.59
C SER A 227 11.51 26.32 2.96
N PRO A 228 11.82 26.98 4.07
CA PRO A 228 12.57 28.24 4.20
C PRO A 228 14.05 28.07 3.91
N ALA A 229 14.76 29.17 3.63
CA ALA A 229 16.18 29.16 3.23
C ALA A 229 17.09 28.39 4.20
N ARG A 230 16.84 28.47 5.51
CA ARG A 230 17.62 27.76 6.55
C ARG A 230 17.56 26.23 6.47
N LEU A 231 16.54 25.67 5.76
CA LEU A 231 16.34 24.23 5.57
C LEU A 231 16.63 23.80 4.13
N THR A 232 17.01 24.72 3.26
CA THR A 232 17.27 24.40 1.85
C THR A 232 18.38 23.37 1.72
N GLY A 233 18.12 22.34 0.92
CA GLY A 233 19.06 21.24 0.67
C GLY A 233 18.46 20.15 -0.20
N ASN A 234 19.30 19.19 -0.60
CA ASN A 234 18.91 18.06 -1.41
C ASN A 234 19.31 16.76 -0.72
N VAL A 235 18.45 15.73 -0.91
CA VAL A 235 18.69 14.37 -0.46
C VAL A 235 18.43 13.41 -1.62
N LEU A 236 19.28 12.42 -1.80
CA LEU A 236 19.06 11.28 -2.66
C LEU A 236 18.91 10.04 -1.77
N LEU A 237 17.87 9.27 -2.00
CA LEU A 237 17.64 7.96 -1.39
C LEU A 237 17.55 6.91 -2.49
N VAL A 238 18.33 5.84 -2.34
CA VAL A 238 18.20 4.62 -3.12
C VAL A 238 17.64 3.54 -2.20
N HIS A 239 16.51 2.94 -2.58
CA HIS A 239 15.87 1.89 -1.80
C HIS A 239 16.11 0.54 -2.46
N GLU A 240 16.79 -0.35 -1.75
CA GLU A 240 17.10 -1.71 -2.19
C GLU A 240 16.09 -2.71 -1.61
N THR A 241 15.87 -3.80 -2.32
CA THR A 241 14.88 -4.83 -1.96
C THR A 241 15.48 -6.08 -1.34
N ILE A 242 16.76 -6.37 -1.64
CA ILE A 242 17.49 -7.50 -1.08
C ILE A 242 18.14 -7.07 0.22
N ASP A 243 17.98 -7.89 1.25
CA ASP A 243 18.58 -7.68 2.56
C ASP A 243 18.31 -6.29 3.17
N GLN A 244 17.03 -5.98 3.34
CA GLN A 244 16.55 -4.73 3.96
C GLN A 244 17.07 -4.49 5.39
N VAL A 245 17.54 -5.54 6.07
CA VAL A 245 18.01 -5.45 7.46
C VAL A 245 19.47 -5.02 7.54
N ASN A 246 20.32 -5.52 6.64
CA ASN A 246 21.77 -5.34 6.70
C ASN A 246 22.29 -4.27 5.73
N GLN A 247 21.49 -3.83 4.76
CA GLN A 247 21.90 -2.77 3.85
C GLN A 247 21.84 -1.38 4.51
N PRO A 248 22.89 -0.56 4.38
CA PRO A 248 22.85 0.81 4.89
C PRO A 248 21.82 1.61 4.10
N ARG A 249 20.82 2.08 4.80
CA ARG A 249 19.84 3.03 4.25
C ARG A 249 20.44 4.42 4.30
N MET A 250 20.82 4.97 3.16
CA MET A 250 21.24 6.37 3.06
C MET A 250 20.05 7.31 2.89
#